data_37e87a411297c1f19283185fe0f2c6c7
#
_entry.id   37e87a411297c1f19283185fe0f2c6c7
#
_cell.length_a   1.000
_cell.length_b   1.000
_cell.length_c   1.000
_cell.angle_alpha   90.00
_cell.angle_beta   90.00
_cell.angle_gamma   90.00
#
_symmetry.space_group_name_H-M   'P 1'
#
loop_
_entity.id
_entity.type
_entity.pdbx_description
1 polymer ?
#
loop_
_entity_poly.entity_id
_entity_poly.type
_entity_poly.pdbx_seq_one_letter_code
_entity_poly.pdbx_strand_id
1 'polypeptide(L)'
;MLDAVTKRRIDDARDILVGKIPDPKSQVEQITIALIYKFMDDMDAESEELGGEAKFFSGEYQKYSWRSFFNKTRGGQEILLDYREALQKLSESPTLPQIFHTIFRQAYLPYNDPETLKSFLKIIDQFEYDHSERLGDAFEYLLSVLGSQGDAGQFRTPRHIIDFMVDI
;
A
#
# COMPACT_ATOMS: atom_id res chain seq x y z
N MET A 1 -16.67 7.75 -8.56
CA MET A 1 -15.85 8.99 -8.47
C MET A 1 -15.30 9.17 -7.07
N LEU A 2 -14.04 9.53 -6.97
CA LEU A 2 -13.37 9.71 -5.69
C LEU A 2 -13.87 10.98 -4.99
N ASP A 3 -14.19 10.89 -3.69
CA ASP A 3 -14.65 12.03 -2.94
C ASP A 3 -13.49 12.98 -2.58
N ALA A 4 -13.84 14.20 -2.15
CA ALA A 4 -12.86 15.24 -1.86
C ALA A 4 -11.95 14.87 -0.68
N VAL A 5 -12.48 14.13 0.31
CA VAL A 5 -11.70 13.71 1.48
C VAL A 5 -10.61 12.72 1.07
N THR A 6 -10.96 11.74 0.23
CA THR A 6 -10.00 10.73 -0.23
C THR A 6 -8.92 11.36 -1.11
N LYS A 7 -9.31 12.28 -2.00
CA LYS A 7 -8.33 13.03 -2.82
C LYS A 7 -7.35 13.79 -1.94
N ARG A 8 -7.85 14.44 -0.90
CA ARG A 8 -7.00 15.19 0.03
C ARG A 8 -6.00 14.27 0.73
N ARG A 9 -6.44 13.08 1.15
CA ARG A 9 -5.55 12.12 1.78
C ARG A 9 -4.43 11.66 0.85
N ILE A 10 -4.75 11.45 -0.42
CA ILE A 10 -3.73 11.11 -1.42
C ILE A 10 -2.75 12.27 -1.58
N ASP A 11 -3.25 13.49 -1.69
CA ASP A 11 -2.40 14.66 -1.82
C ASP A 11 -1.52 14.87 -0.59
N ASP A 12 -2.07 14.64 0.62
CA ASP A 12 -1.31 14.73 1.86
C ASP A 12 -0.21 13.66 1.91
N ALA A 13 -0.49 12.45 1.45
CA ALA A 13 0.51 11.39 1.38
C ALA A 13 1.65 11.78 0.43
N ARG A 14 1.31 12.35 -0.72
CA ARG A 14 2.32 12.85 -1.66
C ARG A 14 3.16 13.97 -1.05
N ASP A 15 2.52 14.89 -0.33
CA ASP A 15 3.22 16.00 0.31
C ASP A 15 4.26 15.52 1.32
N ILE A 16 3.95 14.46 2.08
CA ILE A 16 4.91 13.87 2.99
C ILE A 16 6.13 13.35 2.23
N LEU A 17 5.92 12.75 1.07
CA LEU A 17 6.99 12.13 0.28
C LEU A 17 7.83 13.13 -0.50
N VAL A 18 7.30 14.32 -0.82
CA VAL A 18 7.99 15.31 -1.65
C VAL A 18 9.39 15.65 -1.10
N GLY A 19 9.52 15.73 0.22
CA GLY A 19 10.82 16.04 0.83
C GLY A 19 11.83 14.91 0.80
N LYS A 20 11.39 13.68 0.53
CA LYS A 20 12.24 12.49 0.57
C LYS A 20 12.35 11.79 -0.79
N ILE A 21 11.36 11.96 -1.63
CA ILE A 21 11.28 11.34 -2.95
C ILE A 21 10.93 12.44 -3.95
N PRO A 22 11.91 13.00 -4.68
CA PRO A 22 11.65 14.13 -5.58
C PRO A 22 10.89 13.75 -6.86
N ASP A 23 10.95 12.48 -7.25
CA ASP A 23 10.35 12.02 -8.50
C ASP A 23 8.86 11.69 -8.30
N PRO A 24 7.95 12.37 -9.03
CA PRO A 24 6.51 12.11 -8.91
C PRO A 24 6.11 10.66 -9.16
N LYS A 25 6.74 10.00 -10.12
CA LYS A 25 6.46 8.59 -10.43
C LYS A 25 6.75 7.71 -9.21
N SER A 26 7.89 7.94 -8.56
CA SER A 26 8.27 7.18 -7.36
C SER A 26 7.33 7.45 -6.20
N GLN A 27 6.84 8.69 -6.05
CA GLN A 27 5.85 9.03 -5.04
C GLN A 27 4.57 8.22 -5.24
N VAL A 28 4.07 8.15 -6.47
CA VAL A 28 2.86 7.39 -6.80
C VAL A 28 3.08 5.90 -6.57
N GLU A 29 4.24 5.39 -6.91
CA GLU A 29 4.58 3.98 -6.66
C GLU A 29 4.52 3.65 -5.17
N GLN A 30 5.05 4.51 -4.31
CA GLN A 30 5.03 4.28 -2.87
C GLN A 30 3.60 4.27 -2.32
N ILE A 31 2.76 5.18 -2.79
CA ILE A 31 1.36 5.24 -2.39
C ILE A 31 0.62 4.00 -2.87
N THR A 32 0.83 3.60 -4.12
CA THR A 32 0.20 2.41 -4.70
C THR A 32 0.55 1.15 -3.91
N ILE A 33 1.84 0.96 -3.60
CA ILE A 33 2.31 -0.19 -2.83
C ILE A 33 1.64 -0.21 -1.45
N ALA A 34 1.60 0.94 -0.77
CA ALA A 34 1.02 1.02 0.57
C ALA A 34 -0.49 0.76 0.56
N LEU A 35 -1.20 1.26 -0.45
CA LEU A 35 -2.64 1.02 -0.58
C LEU A 35 -2.94 -0.46 -0.81
N ILE A 36 -2.17 -1.13 -1.67
CA ILE A 36 -2.31 -2.56 -1.91
C ILE A 36 -1.99 -3.35 -0.64
N TYR A 37 -0.93 -2.97 0.04
CA TYR A 37 -0.51 -3.61 1.29
C TYR A 37 -1.62 -3.54 2.33
N LYS A 38 -2.16 -2.34 2.55
CA LYS A 38 -3.26 -2.15 3.49
C LYS A 38 -4.49 -2.94 3.07
N PHE A 39 -4.82 -2.93 1.78
CA PHE A 39 -5.97 -3.66 1.26
C PHE A 39 -5.87 -5.16 1.54
N MET A 40 -4.69 -5.73 1.39
CA MET A 40 -4.45 -7.14 1.69
C MET A 40 -4.75 -7.46 3.16
N ASP A 41 -4.29 -6.62 4.07
CA ASP A 41 -4.54 -6.82 5.49
C ASP A 41 -6.00 -6.59 5.85
N ASP A 42 -6.66 -5.62 5.20
CA ASP A 42 -8.09 -5.39 5.39
C ASP A 42 -8.90 -6.62 4.95
N MET A 43 -8.50 -7.28 3.86
CA MET A 43 -9.13 -8.53 3.42
C MET A 43 -8.94 -9.65 4.45
N ASP A 44 -7.74 -9.76 5.02
CA ASP A 44 -7.48 -10.73 6.07
C ASP A 44 -8.34 -10.47 7.31
N ALA A 45 -8.46 -9.20 7.71
CA ALA A 45 -9.27 -8.83 8.86
C ALA A 45 -10.75 -9.17 8.62
N GLU A 46 -11.26 -8.90 7.43
CA GLU A 46 -12.63 -9.24 7.07
C GLU A 46 -12.86 -10.74 7.11
N SER A 47 -11.90 -11.52 6.59
CA SER A 47 -11.97 -12.98 6.63
C SER A 47 -12.03 -13.48 8.07
N GLU A 48 -11.21 -12.92 8.95
CA GLU A 48 -11.20 -13.30 10.36
C GLU A 48 -12.52 -12.97 11.06
N GLU A 49 -13.11 -11.80 10.75
CA GLU A 49 -14.41 -11.41 11.30
C GLU A 49 -15.54 -12.36 10.91
N LEU A 50 -15.43 -12.96 9.73
CA LEU A 50 -16.41 -13.91 9.22
C LEU A 50 -16.14 -15.35 9.69
N GLY A 51 -15.18 -15.54 10.60
CA GLY A 51 -14.85 -16.84 11.16
C GLY A 51 -13.80 -17.62 10.39
N GLY A 52 -13.19 -17.02 9.37
CA GLY A 52 -12.10 -17.64 8.63
C GLY A 52 -10.75 -17.28 9.19
N GLU A 53 -9.71 -17.52 8.42
CA GLU A 53 -8.32 -17.25 8.80
C GLU A 53 -7.68 -16.24 7.87
N ALA A 54 -6.64 -15.54 8.36
CA ALA A 54 -5.84 -14.64 7.56
C ALA A 54 -5.17 -15.43 6.43
N LYS A 55 -5.25 -14.91 5.22
CA LYS A 55 -4.72 -15.55 4.02
C LYS A 55 -3.33 -15.06 3.66
N PHE A 56 -3.11 -13.75 3.75
CA PHE A 56 -1.86 -13.12 3.32
C PHE A 56 -0.84 -13.02 4.45
N PHE A 57 -1.28 -12.62 5.62
CA PHE A 57 -0.40 -12.39 6.77
C PHE A 57 -0.65 -13.45 7.85
N SER A 58 -0.35 -14.70 7.50
CA SER A 58 -0.49 -15.85 8.40
C SER A 58 0.88 -16.46 8.68
N GLY A 59 0.97 -17.24 9.78
CA GLY A 59 2.21 -17.90 10.16
C GLY A 59 3.34 -16.93 10.40
N GLU A 60 4.48 -17.15 9.77
CA GLU A 60 5.65 -16.29 9.92
C GLU A 60 5.47 -14.89 9.34
N TYR A 61 4.46 -14.68 8.47
CA TYR A 61 4.17 -13.37 7.88
C TYR A 61 3.28 -12.51 8.76
N GLN A 62 2.81 -13.02 9.88
CA GLN A 62 1.90 -12.28 10.77
C GLN A 62 2.54 -10.98 11.27
N LYS A 63 3.82 -10.97 11.53
CA LYS A 63 4.55 -9.77 11.98
C LYS A 63 4.62 -8.68 10.91
N TYR A 64 4.33 -9.02 9.66
CA TYR A 64 4.34 -8.07 8.55
C TYR A 64 2.96 -7.55 8.22
N SER A 65 1.91 -7.91 8.98
CA SER A 65 0.58 -7.39 8.72
C SER A 65 0.57 -5.87 8.85
N TRP A 66 -0.25 -5.22 8.04
CA TRP A 66 -0.37 -3.75 8.08
C TRP A 66 -0.68 -3.27 9.49
N ARG A 67 -1.66 -3.91 10.16
CA ARG A 67 -2.07 -3.53 11.51
C ARG A 67 -0.96 -3.65 12.54
N SER A 68 0.02 -4.53 12.33
CA SER A 68 1.13 -4.71 13.26
C SER A 68 2.03 -3.48 13.34
N PHE A 69 2.06 -2.65 12.29
CA PHE A 69 2.85 -1.42 12.27
C PHE A 69 2.27 -0.32 13.15
N PHE A 70 1.03 -0.49 13.60
CA PHE A 70 0.35 0.49 14.45
C PHE A 70 0.33 0.07 15.92
N ASN A 71 1.03 -0.99 16.27
CA ASN A 71 1.20 -1.42 17.65
C ASN A 71 2.06 -0.39 18.39
N LYS A 72 1.50 0.19 19.45
CA LYS A 72 2.15 1.27 20.20
C LYS A 72 3.44 0.86 20.89
N THR A 73 3.67 -0.44 21.08
CA THR A 73 4.90 -0.94 21.70
C THR A 73 6.08 -0.99 20.75
N ARG A 74 5.86 -0.80 19.46
CA ARG A 74 6.92 -0.87 18.45
C ARG A 74 7.51 0.51 18.20
N GLY A 75 8.85 0.59 18.18
CA GLY A 75 9.55 1.83 17.89
C GLY A 75 9.57 2.14 16.40
N GLY A 76 9.79 3.41 16.06
CA GLY A 76 9.83 3.85 14.66
C GLY A 76 10.90 3.15 13.83
N GLN A 77 12.08 2.94 14.40
CA GLN A 77 13.17 2.26 13.70
C GLN A 77 12.82 0.80 13.43
N GLU A 78 12.18 0.13 14.37
CA GLU A 78 11.73 -1.25 14.20
C GLU A 78 10.70 -1.33 13.07
N ILE A 79 9.74 -0.41 13.05
CA ILE A 79 8.71 -0.36 12.00
C ILE A 79 9.36 -0.14 10.64
N LEU A 80 10.34 0.77 10.55
CA LEU A 80 11.04 1.05 9.30
C LEU A 80 11.74 -0.20 8.76
N LEU A 81 12.45 -0.91 9.62
CA LEU A 81 13.17 -2.12 9.22
C LEU A 81 12.21 -3.23 8.82
N ASP A 82 11.12 -3.40 9.57
CA ASP A 82 10.14 -4.45 9.26
C ASP A 82 9.33 -4.13 8.00
N TYR A 83 8.99 -2.86 7.77
CA TYR A 83 8.31 -2.48 6.55
C TYR A 83 9.20 -2.77 5.33
N ARG A 84 10.47 -2.41 5.42
CA ARG A 84 11.44 -2.69 4.36
C ARG A 84 11.60 -4.18 4.12
N GLU A 85 11.73 -4.96 5.20
CA GLU A 85 11.85 -6.41 5.11
C GLU A 85 10.57 -7.03 4.53
N ALA A 86 9.41 -6.50 4.93
CA ALA A 86 8.11 -6.99 4.47
C ALA A 86 7.98 -6.87 2.95
N LEU A 87 8.41 -5.75 2.36
CA LEU A 87 8.33 -5.57 0.91
C LEU A 87 9.11 -6.68 0.18
N GLN A 88 10.27 -7.05 0.72
CA GLN A 88 11.07 -8.13 0.15
C GLN A 88 10.41 -9.49 0.39
N LYS A 89 9.98 -9.75 1.62
CA LYS A 89 9.39 -11.04 1.99
C LYS A 89 8.09 -11.32 1.25
N LEU A 90 7.28 -10.30 1.02
CA LEU A 90 6.03 -10.46 0.28
C LEU A 90 6.29 -10.88 -1.16
N SER A 91 7.39 -10.43 -1.77
CA SER A 91 7.75 -10.87 -3.11
C SER A 91 8.10 -12.34 -3.18
N GLU A 92 8.42 -12.96 -2.05
CA GLU A 92 8.85 -14.36 -1.95
C GLU A 92 7.80 -15.27 -1.30
N SER A 93 6.67 -14.71 -0.85
CA SER A 93 5.68 -15.47 -0.07
C SER A 93 5.02 -16.57 -0.91
N PRO A 94 5.01 -17.83 -0.42
CA PRO A 94 4.38 -18.93 -1.15
C PRO A 94 2.86 -18.88 -1.13
N THR A 95 2.26 -18.12 -0.21
CA THR A 95 0.80 -18.02 -0.08
C THR A 95 0.21 -16.92 -0.95
N LEU A 96 1.04 -16.02 -1.50
CA LEU A 96 0.56 -14.94 -2.34
C LEU A 96 0.39 -15.39 -3.80
N PRO A 97 -0.69 -14.95 -4.47
CA PRO A 97 -0.80 -15.13 -5.90
C PRO A 97 0.37 -14.49 -6.64
N GLN A 98 0.69 -15.03 -7.81
CA GLN A 98 1.84 -14.58 -8.60
C GLN A 98 1.80 -13.08 -8.91
N ILE A 99 0.62 -12.53 -9.09
CA ILE A 99 0.47 -11.11 -9.42
C ILE A 99 1.01 -10.21 -8.31
N PHE A 100 0.82 -10.61 -7.04
CA PHE A 100 1.35 -9.85 -5.90
C PHE A 100 2.87 -9.96 -5.83
N HIS A 101 3.42 -11.13 -6.17
CA HIS A 101 4.88 -11.27 -6.24
C HIS A 101 5.49 -10.27 -7.22
N THR A 102 4.84 -10.09 -8.37
CA THR A 102 5.30 -9.16 -9.39
C THR A 102 5.31 -7.71 -8.88
N ILE A 103 4.26 -7.33 -8.14
CA ILE A 103 4.17 -5.99 -7.57
C ILE A 103 5.27 -5.73 -6.55
N PHE A 104 5.44 -6.66 -5.61
CA PHE A 104 6.39 -6.47 -4.51
C PHE A 104 7.83 -6.74 -4.91
N ARG A 105 8.07 -7.44 -6.02
CA ARG A 105 9.44 -7.73 -6.49
C ARG A 105 10.24 -6.47 -6.74
N GLN A 106 9.62 -5.41 -7.25
CA GLN A 106 10.27 -4.14 -7.53
C GLN A 106 10.06 -3.11 -6.43
N ALA A 107 9.31 -3.46 -5.40
CA ALA A 107 9.00 -2.53 -4.32
C ALA A 107 10.19 -2.40 -3.38
N TYR A 108 10.52 -1.17 -3.02
CA TYR A 108 11.54 -0.89 -2.02
C TYR A 108 11.24 0.45 -1.38
N LEU A 109 11.80 0.68 -0.19
CA LEU A 109 11.64 1.95 0.51
C LEU A 109 12.86 2.82 0.25
N PRO A 110 12.70 3.94 -0.50
CA PRO A 110 13.85 4.74 -0.95
C PRO A 110 14.38 5.74 0.08
N TYR A 111 13.91 5.70 1.31
CA TYR A 111 14.40 6.61 2.37
C TYR A 111 14.55 5.84 3.69
N ASN A 112 15.26 6.45 4.65
CA ASN A 112 15.61 5.82 5.92
C ASN A 112 15.07 6.57 7.14
N ASP A 113 14.13 7.50 6.97
CA ASP A 113 13.61 8.31 8.06
C ASP A 113 12.36 7.64 8.67
N PRO A 114 12.44 7.12 9.93
CA PRO A 114 11.30 6.48 10.56
C PRO A 114 10.09 7.38 10.74
N GLU A 115 10.32 8.66 11.01
CA GLU A 115 9.22 9.61 11.23
C GLU A 115 8.44 9.85 9.93
N THR A 116 9.15 9.94 8.80
CA THR A 116 8.50 10.08 7.49
C THR A 116 7.64 8.86 7.20
N LEU A 117 8.17 7.65 7.43
CA LEU A 117 7.40 6.43 7.19
C LEU A 117 6.17 6.37 8.10
N LYS A 118 6.35 6.68 9.38
CA LYS A 118 5.26 6.65 10.35
C LYS A 118 4.13 7.60 9.95
N SER A 119 4.47 8.82 9.56
CA SER A 119 3.50 9.81 9.11
C SER A 119 2.78 9.35 7.84
N PHE A 120 3.53 8.78 6.90
CA PHE A 120 3.00 8.28 5.65
C PHE A 120 2.02 7.13 5.89
N LEU A 121 2.42 6.12 6.66
CA LEU A 121 1.56 4.98 6.96
C LEU A 121 0.28 5.40 7.66
N LYS A 122 0.37 6.41 8.53
CA LYS A 122 -0.78 6.91 9.27
C LYS A 122 -1.82 7.53 8.33
N ILE A 123 -1.39 8.25 7.30
CA ILE A 123 -2.29 8.82 6.31
C ILE A 123 -2.92 7.71 5.46
N ILE A 124 -2.13 6.75 5.01
CA ILE A 124 -2.65 5.63 4.23
C ILE A 124 -3.66 4.83 5.05
N ASP A 125 -3.42 4.68 6.35
CA ASP A 125 -4.32 3.93 7.23
C ASP A 125 -5.71 4.57 7.35
N GLN A 126 -5.84 5.84 7.04
CA GLN A 126 -7.13 6.53 7.06
C GLN A 126 -8.02 6.22 5.86
N PHE A 127 -7.48 5.55 4.84
CA PHE A 127 -8.27 5.13 3.70
C PHE A 127 -9.26 4.04 4.11
N GLU A 128 -10.51 4.22 3.72
CA GLU A 128 -11.56 3.24 3.97
C GLU A 128 -12.01 2.66 2.64
N TYR A 129 -11.98 1.34 2.55
CA TYR A 129 -12.44 0.64 1.35
C TYR A 129 -13.72 -0.12 1.68
N ASP A 130 -14.84 0.47 1.41
CA ASP A 130 -16.10 -0.26 1.48
C ASP A 130 -16.18 -1.27 0.34
N HIS A 131 -15.50 -0.94 -0.77
CA HIS A 131 -15.46 -1.76 -1.98
C HIS A 131 -14.13 -1.59 -2.71
N SER A 132 -13.75 -2.62 -3.47
CA SER A 132 -12.60 -2.56 -4.37
C SER A 132 -12.72 -1.41 -5.38
N GLU A 133 -13.94 -0.95 -5.65
CA GLU A 133 -14.20 0.18 -6.54
C GLU A 133 -13.53 1.46 -6.05
N ARG A 134 -13.56 1.73 -4.74
CA ARG A 134 -12.88 2.91 -4.16
C ARG A 134 -11.38 2.84 -4.31
N LEU A 135 -10.82 1.65 -4.17
CA LEU A 135 -9.41 1.45 -4.41
C LEU A 135 -9.06 1.75 -5.87
N GLY A 136 -9.92 1.31 -6.80
CA GLY A 136 -9.76 1.60 -8.23
C GLY A 136 -9.79 3.08 -8.52
N ASP A 137 -10.72 3.79 -7.90
CA ASP A 137 -10.84 5.25 -8.06
C ASP A 137 -9.59 5.96 -7.55
N ALA A 138 -9.02 5.51 -6.43
CA ALA A 138 -7.79 6.08 -5.89
C ALA A 138 -6.64 5.91 -6.87
N PHE A 139 -6.52 4.73 -7.49
CA PHE A 139 -5.48 4.50 -8.49
C PHE A 139 -5.69 5.34 -9.75
N GLU A 140 -6.93 5.52 -10.20
CA GLU A 140 -7.22 6.39 -11.33
C GLU A 140 -6.84 7.83 -11.04
N TYR A 141 -7.09 8.30 -9.82
CA TYR A 141 -6.67 9.64 -9.42
C TYR A 141 -5.15 9.78 -9.46
N LEU A 142 -4.42 8.78 -8.93
CA LEU A 142 -2.97 8.78 -8.96
C LEU A 142 -2.42 8.80 -10.39
N LEU A 143 -3.06 8.05 -11.29
CA LEU A 143 -2.68 8.05 -12.70
C LEU A 143 -2.93 9.43 -13.34
N SER A 144 -4.01 10.10 -12.96
CA SER A 144 -4.29 11.45 -13.48
C SER A 144 -3.23 12.46 -13.03
N VAL A 145 -2.72 12.31 -11.80
CA VAL A 145 -1.62 13.13 -11.28
C VAL A 145 -0.37 12.92 -12.12
N LEU A 146 -0.04 11.66 -12.43
CA LEU A 146 1.08 11.35 -13.32
C LEU A 146 0.88 11.90 -14.71
N GLY A 147 -0.37 11.80 -15.23
CA GLY A 147 -0.72 12.33 -16.54
C GLY A 147 -0.46 13.81 -16.67
N SER A 148 -0.78 14.58 -15.63
CA SER A 148 -0.52 16.02 -15.61
C SER A 148 0.98 16.33 -15.63
N GLN A 149 1.83 15.35 -15.35
CA GLN A 149 3.28 15.46 -15.33
C GLN A 149 3.95 14.66 -16.47
N GLY A 150 3.15 14.09 -17.38
CA GLY A 150 3.66 13.45 -18.57
C GLY A 150 4.04 11.98 -18.46
N ASP A 151 3.77 11.32 -17.33
CA ASP A 151 4.23 9.94 -17.07
C ASP A 151 3.12 8.89 -17.00
N ALA A 152 1.87 9.24 -17.32
CA ALA A 152 0.72 8.36 -17.14
C ALA A 152 0.81 7.04 -17.92
N GLY A 153 1.46 7.05 -19.08
CA GLY A 153 1.53 5.88 -19.97
C GLY A 153 2.29 4.70 -19.40
N GLN A 154 3.09 4.91 -18.37
CA GLN A 154 3.95 3.88 -17.79
C GLN A 154 3.35 3.17 -16.60
N PHE A 155 2.16 3.58 -16.14
CA PHE A 155 1.58 3.08 -14.90
C PHE A 155 0.20 2.47 -15.16
N ARG A 156 0.16 1.32 -15.85
CA ARG A 156 -1.10 0.65 -16.20
C ARG A 156 -1.50 -0.49 -15.27
N THR A 157 -0.58 -0.89 -14.41
CA THR A 157 -0.72 -2.10 -13.61
C THR A 157 -1.79 -2.05 -12.52
N PRO A 158 -2.05 -0.92 -11.83
CA PRO A 158 -2.94 -0.92 -10.68
C PRO A 158 -4.37 -1.39 -10.95
N ARG A 159 -4.96 -0.98 -12.07
CA ARG A 159 -6.34 -1.36 -12.39
C ARG A 159 -6.50 -2.85 -12.62
N HIS A 160 -5.56 -3.43 -13.35
CA HIS A 160 -5.53 -4.86 -13.62
C HIS A 160 -5.40 -5.68 -12.32
N ILE A 161 -4.59 -5.19 -11.40
CA ILE A 161 -4.41 -5.83 -10.10
C ILE A 161 -5.68 -5.78 -9.28
N ILE A 162 -6.39 -4.66 -9.31
CA ILE A 162 -7.65 -4.50 -8.57
C ILE A 162 -8.71 -5.46 -9.11
N ASP A 163 -8.81 -5.57 -10.42
CA ASP A 163 -9.75 -6.49 -11.05
C ASP A 163 -9.48 -7.92 -10.62
N PHE A 164 -8.20 -8.30 -10.51
CA PHE A 164 -7.81 -9.61 -10.00
C PHE A 164 -8.22 -9.78 -8.53
N MET A 165 -8.03 -8.77 -7.70
CA MET A 165 -8.40 -8.82 -6.28
C MET A 165 -9.89 -9.01 -6.07
N VAL A 166 -10.72 -8.43 -6.93
CA VAL A 166 -12.18 -8.57 -6.85
C VAL A 166 -12.59 -10.02 -7.08
N ASP A 167 -11.86 -10.73 -7.92
CA ASP A 167 -12.16 -12.12 -8.27
C ASP A 167 -11.71 -13.14 -7.23
N ILE A 168 -10.98 -12.69 -6.21
CA ILE A 168 -10.54 -13.54 -5.12
C ILE A 168 -11.64 -13.63 -4.06
#